data_2c504c4db8877b58c44425b572d8a0c1
#
_entry.id   2c504c4db8877b58c44425b572d8a0c1
#
_cell.length_a   1.000
_cell.length_b   1.000
_cell.length_c   1.000
_cell.angle_alpha   90.00
_cell.angle_beta   90.00
_cell.angle_gamma   90.00
#
_symmetry.space_group_name_H-M   'P 1'
#
loop_
_entity.id
_entity.type
_entity.pdbx_description
1 polymer ?
#
loop_
_entity_poly.entity_id
_entity_poly.type
_entity_poly.pdbx_seq_one_letter_code
_entity_poly.pdbx_strand_id
1 'polypeptide(L)'
;MSTMSKMFAPLPPSYFPEIRRQSMGRLFGFCIHETRKSAGLSIEDAARLSGMELTEWMAIEDGTVPEDINRLRAMAEAMQVNFDTIASMVLVCRAAWEL
;
A
#
# COMPACT_ATOMS: atom_id res chain seq x y z
N MET A 1 -33.17 18.97 -4.47
CA MET A 1 -32.48 17.74 -4.80
C MET A 1 -31.87 17.02 -3.61
N SER A 2 -32.26 17.42 -2.41
CA SER A 2 -31.76 16.82 -1.18
C SER A 2 -32.08 15.32 -1.09
N THR A 3 -33.21 14.89 -1.64
CA THR A 3 -33.59 13.49 -1.66
C THR A 3 -32.63 12.67 -2.53
N MET A 4 -32.25 13.21 -3.68
CA MET A 4 -31.27 12.57 -4.56
C MET A 4 -29.90 12.49 -3.87
N SER A 5 -29.50 13.59 -3.21
CA SER A 5 -28.23 13.61 -2.49
C SER A 5 -28.20 12.55 -1.39
N LYS A 6 -29.28 12.38 -0.65
CA LYS A 6 -29.37 11.35 0.38
C LYS A 6 -29.30 9.95 -0.22
N MET A 7 -29.96 9.75 -1.36
CA MET A 7 -30.01 8.46 -2.02
C MET A 7 -28.66 8.04 -2.55
N PHE A 8 -27.89 8.99 -3.10
CA PHE A 8 -26.61 8.71 -3.70
C PHE A 8 -25.41 9.17 -2.86
N ALA A 9 -25.67 9.72 -1.67
CA ALA A 9 -24.59 10.11 -0.79
C ALA A 9 -23.81 8.84 -0.39
N PRO A 10 -22.48 8.86 -0.53
CA PRO A 10 -21.71 7.69 -0.15
C PRO A 10 -21.80 7.47 1.35
N LEU A 11 -21.98 6.21 1.74
CA LEU A 11 -21.92 5.85 3.16
C LEU A 11 -20.49 6.04 3.64
N PRO A 12 -20.33 6.39 4.93
CA PRO A 12 -18.97 6.50 5.48
C PRO A 12 -18.19 5.20 5.27
N PRO A 13 -16.88 5.28 5.05
CA PRO A 13 -16.08 4.08 4.83
C PRO A 13 -16.20 3.04 5.94
N SER A 14 -16.57 3.47 7.14
CA SER A 14 -16.79 2.55 8.27
C SER A 14 -17.89 1.52 8.02
N TYR A 15 -18.82 1.82 7.10
CA TYR A 15 -19.87 0.88 6.72
C TYR A 15 -19.38 -0.18 5.72
N PHE A 16 -18.22 0.05 5.10
CA PHE A 16 -17.68 -0.84 4.09
C PHE A 16 -16.20 -1.09 4.38
N PRO A 17 -15.90 -1.79 5.49
CA PRO A 17 -14.50 -1.95 5.92
C PRO A 17 -13.65 -2.67 4.87
N GLU A 18 -14.22 -3.62 4.13
CA GLU A 18 -13.46 -4.32 3.09
C GLU A 18 -13.08 -3.40 1.95
N ILE A 19 -14.02 -2.55 1.51
CA ILE A 19 -13.74 -1.59 0.43
C ILE A 19 -12.67 -0.59 0.87
N ARG A 20 -12.78 -0.11 2.11
CA ARG A 20 -11.81 0.84 2.65
C ARG A 20 -10.43 0.22 2.77
N ARG A 21 -10.36 -1.01 3.24
CA ARG A 21 -9.11 -1.75 3.36
C ARG A 21 -8.44 -1.92 2.00
N GLN A 22 -9.22 -2.30 0.99
CA GLN A 22 -8.72 -2.45 -0.37
C GLN A 22 -8.21 -1.12 -0.92
N SER A 23 -8.92 -0.02 -0.67
CA SER A 23 -8.51 1.30 -1.14
C SER A 23 -7.19 1.74 -0.51
N MET A 24 -7.02 1.50 0.79
CA MET A 24 -5.79 1.85 1.49
C MET A 24 -4.63 0.98 1.05
N GLY A 25 -4.90 -0.31 0.82
CA GLY A 25 -3.90 -1.22 0.29
C GLY A 25 -3.42 -0.81 -1.10
N ARG A 26 -4.34 -0.39 -1.95
CA ARG A 26 -4.00 0.08 -3.30
C ARG A 26 -3.18 1.36 -3.24
N LEU A 27 -3.48 2.25 -2.30
CA LEU A 27 -2.68 3.45 -2.12
C LEU A 27 -1.25 3.10 -1.71
N PHE A 28 -1.10 2.20 -0.75
CA PHE A 28 0.21 1.72 -0.35
C PHE A 28 0.95 1.11 -1.54
N GLY A 29 0.28 0.23 -2.29
CA GLY A 29 0.86 -0.41 -3.47
C GLY A 29 1.29 0.59 -4.52
N PHE A 30 0.50 1.63 -4.74
CA PHE A 30 0.86 2.71 -5.66
C PHE A 30 2.12 3.43 -5.19
N CYS A 31 2.21 3.73 -3.90
CA CYS A 31 3.39 4.39 -3.34
C CYS A 31 4.65 3.53 -3.51
N ILE A 32 4.51 2.22 -3.30
CA ILE A 32 5.63 1.30 -3.49
C ILE A 32 6.03 1.24 -4.97
N HIS A 33 5.05 1.18 -5.86
CA HIS A 33 5.30 1.18 -7.29
C HIS A 33 6.10 2.42 -7.72
N GLU A 34 5.68 3.60 -7.27
CA GLU A 34 6.37 4.85 -7.62
C GLU A 34 7.76 4.90 -7.00
N THR A 35 7.91 4.44 -5.77
CA THR A 35 9.21 4.41 -5.09
C THR A 35 10.17 3.46 -5.83
N ARG A 36 9.68 2.29 -6.23
CA ARG A 36 10.48 1.32 -6.99
C ARG A 36 10.93 1.92 -8.33
N LYS A 37 10.01 2.55 -9.05
CA LYS A 37 10.34 3.17 -10.33
C LYS A 37 11.36 4.29 -10.16
N SER A 38 11.22 5.09 -9.12
CA SER A 38 12.17 6.16 -8.81
C SER A 38 13.55 5.59 -8.49
N ALA A 39 13.61 4.40 -7.92
CA ALA A 39 14.88 3.73 -7.64
C ALA A 39 15.48 3.07 -8.88
N GLY A 40 14.77 3.07 -10.00
CA GLY A 40 15.25 2.49 -11.25
C GLY A 40 15.20 0.96 -11.26
N LEU A 41 14.35 0.35 -10.45
CA LEU A 41 14.28 -1.10 -10.31
C LEU A 41 13.10 -1.67 -11.09
N SER A 42 13.34 -2.83 -11.73
CA SER A 42 12.25 -3.65 -12.23
C SER A 42 11.59 -4.37 -11.05
N ILE A 43 10.39 -4.93 -11.28
CA ILE A 43 9.71 -5.73 -10.26
C ILE A 43 10.59 -6.93 -9.88
N GLU A 44 11.20 -7.57 -10.86
CA GLU A 44 12.08 -8.72 -10.66
C GLU A 44 13.28 -8.35 -9.79
N ASP A 45 13.89 -7.21 -10.06
CA ASP A 45 15.05 -6.76 -9.28
C ASP A 45 14.64 -6.41 -7.85
N ALA A 46 13.52 -5.73 -7.68
CA ALA A 46 13.03 -5.36 -6.36
C ALA A 46 12.72 -6.59 -5.53
N ALA A 47 12.04 -7.57 -6.11
CA ALA A 47 11.74 -8.82 -5.43
C ALA A 47 13.02 -9.54 -5.03
N ARG A 48 13.94 -9.68 -5.97
CA ARG A 48 15.22 -10.37 -5.72
C ARG A 48 16.02 -9.70 -4.62
N LEU A 49 16.14 -8.37 -4.67
CA LEU A 49 16.94 -7.62 -3.70
C LEU A 49 16.30 -7.65 -2.31
N SER A 50 14.98 -7.78 -2.23
CA SER A 50 14.29 -7.86 -0.94
C SER A 50 14.13 -9.29 -0.43
N GLY A 51 14.60 -10.28 -1.20
CA GLY A 51 14.46 -11.69 -0.81
C GLY A 51 13.03 -12.21 -0.90
N MET A 52 12.22 -11.60 -1.76
CA MET A 52 10.82 -12.00 -1.94
C MET A 52 10.64 -12.73 -3.26
N GLU A 53 9.59 -13.55 -3.32
CA GLU A 53 9.14 -14.10 -4.59
C GLU A 53 8.55 -12.98 -5.45
N LEU A 54 8.67 -13.13 -6.77
CA LEU A 54 8.11 -12.17 -7.70
C LEU A 54 6.61 -11.94 -7.47
N THR A 55 5.87 -13.03 -7.24
CA THR A 55 4.43 -12.96 -7.00
C THR A 55 4.10 -12.20 -5.73
N GLU A 56 4.95 -12.30 -4.73
CA GLU A 56 4.76 -11.58 -3.47
C GLU A 56 4.93 -10.06 -3.69
N TRP A 57 5.97 -9.66 -4.41
CA TRP A 57 6.17 -8.23 -4.70
C TRP A 57 5.01 -7.69 -5.54
N MET A 58 4.59 -8.45 -6.56
CA MET A 58 3.46 -8.06 -7.41
C MET A 58 2.19 -7.86 -6.59
N ALA A 59 1.94 -8.75 -5.63
CA ALA A 59 0.77 -8.64 -4.76
C ALA A 59 0.82 -7.37 -3.91
N ILE A 60 2.01 -6.98 -3.46
CA ILE A 60 2.18 -5.74 -2.67
C ILE A 60 1.82 -4.52 -3.53
N GLU A 61 2.32 -4.44 -4.75
CA GLU A 61 1.99 -3.33 -5.63
C GLU A 61 0.52 -3.34 -6.04
N ASP A 62 -0.13 -4.50 -5.98
CA ASP A 62 -1.56 -4.64 -6.28
C ASP A 62 -2.46 -4.41 -5.05
N GLY A 63 -1.90 -4.16 -3.89
CA GLY A 63 -2.68 -3.73 -2.74
C GLY A 63 -2.54 -4.56 -1.47
N THR A 64 -1.68 -5.57 -1.45
CA THR A 64 -1.44 -6.35 -0.24
C THR A 64 -0.39 -5.64 0.61
N VAL A 65 -0.79 -5.18 1.79
CA VAL A 65 0.12 -4.49 2.71
C VAL A 65 0.82 -5.52 3.59
N PRO A 66 2.15 -5.61 3.55
CA PRO A 66 2.87 -6.53 4.44
C PRO A 66 2.68 -6.13 5.90
N GLU A 67 2.51 -7.12 6.76
CA GLU A 67 2.41 -6.91 8.20
C GLU A 67 3.72 -7.18 8.92
N ASP A 68 4.62 -7.90 8.25
CA ASP A 68 5.92 -8.25 8.81
C ASP A 68 6.88 -7.08 8.65
N ILE A 69 7.36 -6.56 9.76
CA ILE A 69 8.28 -5.43 9.78
C ILE A 69 9.59 -5.76 9.04
N ASN A 70 10.01 -7.02 9.07
CA ASN A 70 11.22 -7.43 8.35
C ASN A 70 11.06 -7.34 6.84
N ARG A 71 9.84 -7.60 6.34
CA ARG A 71 9.51 -7.42 4.93
C ARG A 71 9.60 -5.95 4.53
N LEU A 72 9.04 -5.07 5.37
CA LEU A 72 9.08 -3.64 5.12
C LEU A 72 10.50 -3.12 5.12
N ARG A 73 11.32 -3.62 6.03
CA ARG A 73 12.74 -3.24 6.09
C ARG A 73 13.49 -3.69 4.85
N ALA A 74 13.24 -4.93 4.42
CA ALA A 74 13.87 -5.46 3.22
C ALA A 74 13.48 -4.66 1.98
N MET A 75 12.22 -4.24 1.90
CA MET A 75 11.74 -3.39 0.81
C MET A 75 12.46 -2.05 0.80
N ALA A 76 12.59 -1.43 1.97
CA ALA A 76 13.28 -0.15 2.09
C ALA A 76 14.73 -0.26 1.63
N GLU A 77 15.42 -1.30 2.06
CA GLU A 77 16.81 -1.54 1.66
C GLU A 77 16.93 -1.78 0.15
N ALA A 78 16.03 -2.55 -0.41
CA ALA A 78 16.03 -2.84 -1.85
C ALA A 78 15.86 -1.56 -2.68
N MET A 79 14.99 -0.68 -2.24
CA MET A 79 14.70 0.58 -2.93
C MET A 79 15.60 1.74 -2.50
N GLN A 80 16.50 1.50 -1.55
CA GLN A 80 17.44 2.49 -1.02
C GLN A 80 16.75 3.72 -0.45
N VAL A 81 15.67 3.47 0.28
CA VAL A 81 14.98 4.53 1.03
C VAL A 81 15.04 4.20 2.52
N ASN A 82 14.80 5.20 3.35
CA ASN A 82 14.75 5.01 4.79
C ASN A 82 13.59 4.10 5.16
N PHE A 83 13.83 3.22 6.12
CA PHE A 83 12.77 2.37 6.67
C PHE A 83 11.59 3.23 7.15
N ASP A 84 11.87 4.38 7.76
CA ASP A 84 10.82 5.28 8.27
C ASP A 84 9.87 5.72 7.15
N THR A 85 10.36 5.87 5.93
CA THR A 85 9.53 6.23 4.78
C THR A 85 8.48 5.15 4.53
N ILE A 86 8.91 3.89 4.49
CA ILE A 86 8.00 2.76 4.25
C ILE A 86 7.06 2.56 5.44
N ALA A 87 7.60 2.64 6.66
CA ALA A 87 6.80 2.50 7.86
C ALA A 87 5.72 3.58 7.95
N SER A 88 6.07 4.81 7.57
CA SER A 88 5.12 5.92 7.55
C SER A 88 3.99 5.67 6.56
N MET A 89 4.28 5.11 5.39
CA MET A 89 3.25 4.76 4.41
C MET A 89 2.23 3.79 5.01
N VAL A 90 2.73 2.76 5.71
CA VAL A 90 1.85 1.77 6.35
C VAL A 90 1.01 2.43 7.44
N LEU A 91 1.64 3.25 8.29
CA LEU A 91 0.93 3.92 9.38
C LEU A 91 -0.15 4.86 8.87
N VAL A 92 0.15 5.63 7.83
CA VAL A 92 -0.83 6.54 7.23
C VAL A 92 -2.01 5.75 6.65
N CYS A 93 -1.73 4.66 5.94
CA CYS A 93 -2.78 3.84 5.37
C CYS A 93 -3.65 3.21 6.46
N ARG A 94 -3.03 2.72 7.55
CA ARG A 94 -3.77 2.13 8.68
C ARG A 94 -4.60 3.18 9.41
N ALA A 95 -4.02 4.33 9.69
CA ALA A 95 -4.73 5.41 10.38
C ALA A 95 -5.94 5.87 9.58
N ALA A 96 -5.77 6.05 8.27
CA ALA A 96 -6.88 6.42 7.40
C ALA A 96 -7.96 5.34 7.36
N TRP A 97 -7.55 4.08 7.44
CA TRP A 97 -8.50 2.97 7.45
C TRP A 97 -9.29 2.90 8.75
N GLU A 98 -8.68 3.21 9.89
CA GLU A 98 -9.33 3.13 11.19
C GLU A 98 -10.26 4.31 11.48
N LEU A 99 -10.14 5.38 10.72
CA LEU A 99 -11.01 6.53 10.85
C LEU A 99 -12.41 6.21 10.31
#